data_2cc60acb4e7a5d1748ba82556f2ec132
#
_entry.id   2cc60acb4e7a5d1748ba82556f2ec132
#
_cell.length_a   1.000
_cell.length_b   1.000
_cell.length_c   1.000
_cell.angle_alpha   90.00
_cell.angle_beta   90.00
_cell.angle_gamma   90.00
#
_symmetry.space_group_name_H-M   'P 1'
#
loop_
_entity.id
_entity.type
_entity.pdbx_description
1 polymer ?
#
loop_
_entity_poly.entity_id
_entity_poly.type
_entity_poly.pdbx_seq_one_letter_code
_entity_poly.pdbx_strand_id
1 'polypeptide(L)'
;TVKLAGLDPSPVGRESILFPAQVSTCAKAGIMLWFNQIFPLLFIFTILSNLIISTNVLQNIPQKHIMLFTYIIGIIFGFPIGAKLTADFCSKGYIDKNHREILSALANHFSLPFIITYALSEQLNICSHYSIYLVSLYLPSAIGMIAMLSINKNKSLTQKIPAQGFKLNMQIVDAGIMKGFETLIKLCGYIVLFSIVSRIPQTIAQKADCNMPLSADIIGAFFETTNGIGIVCGLCIPRTLSIVLCIALLSFGGVSCMVQTKSIFRDTGFRLYRYILLKAAMSILSCLLCIILFHILI
;
A
#
# COMPACT_ATOMS: atom_id res chain seq x y z
N THR A 1 -9.18 -4.24 -21.94
CA THR A 1 -10.43 -4.04 -21.16
C THR A 1 -10.95 -5.39 -20.74
N VAL A 2 -10.38 -6.00 -19.69
CA VAL A 2 -11.00 -7.16 -19.05
C VAL A 2 -12.03 -6.61 -18.07
N LYS A 3 -13.25 -6.42 -18.53
CA LYS A 3 -14.42 -6.26 -17.67
C LYS A 3 -14.48 -7.48 -16.79
N LEU A 4 -14.40 -7.32 -15.46
CA LEU A 4 -14.84 -8.31 -14.47
C LEU A 4 -16.39 -8.45 -14.49
N ALA A 5 -16.99 -8.34 -15.66
CA ALA A 5 -18.38 -8.55 -15.95
C ALA A 5 -18.56 -10.04 -16.31
N GLY A 6 -18.99 -10.83 -15.35
CA GLY A 6 -19.32 -12.25 -15.59
C GLY A 6 -19.42 -13.09 -14.33
N LEU A 7 -19.71 -12.50 -13.18
CA LEU A 7 -20.19 -13.26 -12.04
C LEU A 7 -21.71 -13.12 -12.01
N ASP A 8 -22.36 -14.01 -12.78
CA ASP A 8 -23.79 -14.22 -12.73
C ASP A 8 -24.23 -14.46 -11.27
N PRO A 9 -25.19 -13.72 -10.72
CA PRO A 9 -25.73 -14.00 -9.40
C PRO A 9 -26.74 -15.17 -9.50
N SER A 10 -26.24 -16.38 -9.85
CA SER A 10 -27.07 -17.58 -9.77
C SER A 10 -27.39 -17.88 -8.29
N PRO A 11 -28.59 -18.35 -7.97
CA PRO A 11 -29.02 -18.61 -6.60
C PRO A 11 -28.26 -19.81 -6.05
N VAL A 12 -27.20 -19.53 -5.30
CA VAL A 12 -26.38 -20.57 -4.67
C VAL A 12 -26.96 -20.88 -3.30
N GLY A 13 -27.32 -22.14 -3.12
CA GLY A 13 -27.91 -22.71 -1.94
C GLY A 13 -27.18 -22.36 -0.62
N ARG A 14 -27.98 -22.35 0.45
CA ARG A 14 -27.76 -21.81 1.79
C ARG A 14 -26.70 -22.48 2.69
N GLU A 15 -25.73 -23.27 2.20
CA GLU A 15 -25.08 -24.23 3.10
C GLU A 15 -23.60 -24.06 3.47
N SER A 16 -22.85 -23.06 3.02
CA SER A 16 -21.50 -22.84 3.56
C SER A 16 -21.05 -21.39 3.52
N ILE A 17 -20.12 -21.00 4.42
CA ILE A 17 -19.63 -19.62 4.49
C ILE A 17 -18.81 -19.26 3.25
N LEU A 18 -18.14 -20.24 2.64
CA LEU A 18 -17.43 -20.08 1.37
C LEU A 18 -17.46 -21.42 0.62
N PHE A 19 -18.02 -21.44 -0.59
CA PHE A 19 -17.94 -22.63 -1.45
C PHE A 19 -16.55 -22.76 -2.06
N PRO A 20 -16.02 -23.98 -2.25
CA PRO A 20 -14.72 -24.20 -2.90
C PRO A 20 -14.59 -23.51 -4.26
N ALA A 21 -15.67 -23.47 -5.04
CA ALA A 21 -15.70 -22.79 -6.33
C ALA A 21 -15.51 -21.26 -6.22
N GLN A 22 -16.14 -20.61 -5.21
CA GLN A 22 -15.97 -19.17 -4.98
C GLN A 22 -14.55 -18.85 -4.50
N VAL A 23 -14.01 -19.66 -3.59
CA VAL A 23 -12.62 -19.53 -3.13
C VAL A 23 -11.65 -19.63 -4.31
N SER A 24 -11.83 -20.63 -5.17
CA SER A 24 -11.00 -20.83 -6.37
C SER A 24 -11.10 -19.64 -7.33
N THR A 25 -12.30 -19.13 -7.56
CA THR A 25 -12.53 -17.96 -8.43
C THR A 25 -11.87 -16.69 -7.86
N CYS A 26 -12.02 -16.42 -6.56
CA CYS A 26 -11.37 -15.26 -5.90
C CYS A 26 -9.85 -15.38 -5.90
N ALA A 27 -9.32 -16.59 -5.65
CA ALA A 27 -7.89 -16.86 -5.69
C ALA A 27 -7.33 -16.63 -7.10
N LYS A 28 -7.99 -17.16 -8.13
CA LYS A 28 -7.61 -16.96 -9.53
C LYS A 28 -7.66 -15.50 -9.92
N ALA A 29 -8.70 -14.77 -9.54
CA ALA A 29 -8.81 -13.34 -9.79
C ALA A 29 -7.66 -12.55 -9.11
N GLY A 30 -7.34 -12.85 -7.85
CA GLY A 30 -6.22 -12.24 -7.11
C GLY A 30 -4.87 -12.53 -7.77
N ILE A 31 -4.61 -13.76 -8.24
CA ILE A 31 -3.38 -14.11 -8.96
C ILE A 31 -3.30 -13.35 -10.29
N MET A 32 -4.37 -13.30 -11.06
CA MET A 32 -4.38 -12.60 -12.35
C MET A 32 -4.19 -11.09 -12.19
N LEU A 33 -4.82 -10.50 -11.18
CA LEU A 33 -4.63 -9.10 -10.83
C LEU A 33 -3.17 -8.80 -10.46
N TRP A 34 -2.60 -9.65 -9.59
CA TRP A 34 -1.20 -9.53 -9.20
C TRP A 34 -0.26 -9.67 -10.41
N PHE A 35 -0.46 -10.68 -11.24
CA PHE A 35 0.42 -10.97 -12.38
C PHE A 35 0.35 -9.89 -13.46
N ASN A 36 -0.85 -9.43 -13.80
CA ASN A 36 -1.04 -8.49 -14.91
C ASN A 36 -0.81 -7.03 -14.53
N GLN A 37 -1.12 -6.64 -13.28
CA GLN A 37 -1.11 -5.23 -12.88
C GLN A 37 0.03 -4.89 -11.93
N ILE A 38 0.31 -5.77 -10.96
CA ILE A 38 1.22 -5.45 -9.86
C ILE A 38 2.64 -5.92 -10.14
N PHE A 39 2.79 -7.15 -10.61
CA PHE A 39 4.09 -7.77 -10.84
C PHE A 39 4.95 -6.99 -11.84
N PRO A 40 4.49 -6.63 -13.07
CA PRO A 40 5.34 -5.93 -14.03
C PRO A 40 5.79 -4.57 -13.51
N LEU A 41 4.89 -3.88 -12.80
CA LEU A 41 5.15 -2.54 -12.30
C LEU A 41 6.13 -2.55 -11.11
N LEU A 42 5.94 -3.45 -10.14
CA LEU A 42 6.73 -3.45 -8.92
C LEU A 42 8.03 -4.26 -9.02
N PHE A 43 8.17 -5.16 -9.99
CA PHE A 43 9.32 -6.04 -10.09
C PHE A 43 10.65 -5.27 -10.21
N ILE A 44 10.71 -4.34 -11.16
CA ILE A 44 11.91 -3.51 -11.38
C ILE A 44 12.20 -2.68 -10.13
N PHE A 45 11.18 -2.07 -9.52
CA PHE A 45 11.36 -1.22 -8.33
C PHE A 45 11.82 -2.01 -7.10
N THR A 46 11.34 -3.25 -6.92
CA THR A 46 11.81 -4.10 -5.82
C THR A 46 13.26 -4.54 -6.01
N ILE A 47 13.68 -4.86 -7.22
CA ILE A 47 15.09 -5.16 -7.53
C ILE A 47 15.95 -3.95 -7.24
N LEU A 48 15.61 -2.77 -7.81
CA LEU A 48 16.36 -1.54 -7.62
C LEU A 48 16.49 -1.18 -6.14
N SER A 49 15.41 -1.29 -5.36
CA SER A 49 15.47 -1.00 -3.93
C SER A 49 16.40 -1.97 -3.19
N ASN A 50 16.35 -3.26 -3.52
CA ASN A 50 17.23 -4.26 -2.92
C ASN A 50 18.71 -4.01 -3.29
N LEU A 51 18.99 -3.60 -4.53
CA LEU A 51 20.33 -3.20 -4.96
C LEU A 51 20.82 -1.98 -4.19
N ILE A 52 20.00 -0.93 -4.06
CA ILE A 52 20.34 0.27 -3.28
C ILE A 52 20.66 -0.11 -1.83
N ILE A 53 19.87 -0.98 -1.20
CA ILE A 53 20.11 -1.43 0.18
C ILE A 53 21.41 -2.25 0.30
N SER A 54 21.75 -3.04 -0.72
CA SER A 54 22.87 -3.98 -0.70
C SER A 54 24.21 -3.37 -1.11
N THR A 55 24.21 -2.26 -1.86
CA THR A 55 25.43 -1.66 -2.45
C THR A 55 26.13 -0.65 -1.55
N ASN A 56 25.79 -0.54 -0.29
CA ASN A 56 26.37 0.46 0.65
C ASN A 56 26.22 1.94 0.22
N VAL A 57 25.47 2.25 -0.85
CA VAL A 57 25.19 3.65 -1.27
C VAL A 57 24.59 4.45 -0.13
N LEU A 58 23.79 3.80 0.71
CA LEU A 58 23.11 4.39 1.85
C LEU A 58 24.04 4.89 2.94
N GLN A 59 25.27 4.36 3.01
CA GLN A 59 26.28 4.75 4.01
C GLN A 59 26.84 6.15 3.74
N ASN A 60 26.71 6.62 2.49
CA ASN A 60 27.12 7.97 2.11
C ASN A 60 26.06 9.04 2.42
N ILE A 61 24.85 8.63 2.87
CA ILE A 61 23.78 9.55 3.22
C ILE A 61 24.03 10.02 4.65
N PRO A 62 24.16 11.34 4.89
CA PRO A 62 24.24 11.86 6.25
C PRO A 62 23.05 11.39 7.08
N GLN A 63 23.32 10.91 8.29
CA GLN A 63 22.31 10.30 9.17
C GLN A 63 21.06 11.18 9.36
N LYS A 64 21.25 12.51 9.40
CA LYS A 64 20.17 13.49 9.49
C LYS A 64 19.18 13.43 8.29
N HIS A 65 19.58 12.88 7.15
CA HIS A 65 18.76 12.79 5.95
C HIS A 65 18.17 11.39 5.70
N ILE A 66 18.52 10.39 6.52
CA ILE A 66 18.05 9.00 6.33
C ILE A 66 16.53 8.88 6.37
N MET A 67 15.87 9.60 7.30
CA MET A 67 14.40 9.58 7.38
C MET A 67 13.76 10.19 6.14
N LEU A 68 14.30 11.34 5.68
CA LEU A 68 13.81 11.99 4.45
C LEU A 68 14.07 11.09 3.22
N PHE A 69 15.24 10.48 3.15
CA PHE A 69 15.57 9.51 2.09
C PHE A 69 14.58 8.34 2.08
N THR A 70 14.32 7.74 3.26
CA THR A 70 13.35 6.63 3.40
C THR A 70 11.96 7.05 2.91
N TYR A 71 11.52 8.26 3.25
CA TYR A 71 10.25 8.83 2.81
C TYR A 71 10.19 9.00 1.30
N ILE A 72 11.20 9.63 0.68
CA ILE A 72 11.24 9.85 -0.77
C ILE A 72 11.26 8.52 -1.53
N ILE A 73 12.11 7.58 -1.12
CA ILE A 73 12.18 6.25 -1.75
C ILE A 73 10.86 5.49 -1.57
N GLY A 74 10.22 5.62 -0.40
CA GLY A 74 8.91 5.01 -0.15
C GLY A 74 7.81 5.55 -1.07
N ILE A 75 7.82 6.84 -1.43
CA ILE A 75 6.89 7.42 -2.40
C ILE A 75 7.20 6.93 -3.82
N ILE A 76 8.47 6.93 -4.22
CA ILE A 76 8.86 6.57 -5.60
C ILE A 76 8.60 5.09 -5.88
N PHE A 77 9.10 4.21 -5.01
CA PHE A 77 9.00 2.77 -5.21
C PHE A 77 7.72 2.14 -4.65
N GLY A 78 7.06 2.85 -3.76
CA GLY A 78 5.77 2.44 -3.21
C GLY A 78 5.86 1.32 -2.16
N PHE A 79 4.66 0.85 -1.80
CA PHE A 79 4.47 -0.29 -0.90
C PHE A 79 5.08 -1.57 -1.49
N PRO A 80 5.81 -2.40 -0.73
CA PRO A 80 6.09 -2.29 0.72
C PRO A 80 7.46 -1.66 1.07
N ILE A 81 8.09 -0.94 0.14
CA ILE A 81 9.50 -0.54 0.23
C ILE A 81 9.75 0.48 1.35
N GLY A 82 8.83 1.44 1.54
CA GLY A 82 8.94 2.40 2.63
C GLY A 82 9.00 1.75 4.01
N ALA A 83 8.14 0.75 4.26
CA ALA A 83 8.17 -0.02 5.50
C ALA A 83 9.44 -0.86 5.65
N LYS A 84 9.90 -1.50 4.55
CA LYS A 84 11.12 -2.33 4.54
C LYS A 84 12.37 -1.50 4.85
N LEU A 85 12.54 -0.35 4.20
CA LEU A 85 13.65 0.57 4.49
C LEU A 85 13.62 1.06 5.94
N THR A 86 12.44 1.41 6.44
CA THR A 86 12.27 1.82 7.84
C THR A 86 12.71 0.71 8.78
N ALA A 87 12.31 -0.55 8.53
CA ALA A 87 12.69 -1.69 9.35
C ALA A 87 14.20 -1.95 9.31
N ASP A 88 14.81 -1.93 8.12
CA ASP A 88 16.24 -2.14 7.93
C ASP A 88 17.08 -1.05 8.63
N PHE A 89 16.67 0.22 8.53
CA PHE A 89 17.38 1.30 9.20
C PHE A 89 17.18 1.32 10.71
N CYS A 90 16.01 0.93 11.20
CA CYS A 90 15.78 0.74 12.62
C CYS A 90 16.60 -0.43 13.19
N SER A 91 16.72 -1.54 12.46
CA SER A 91 17.51 -2.70 12.90
C SER A 91 19.01 -2.38 12.98
N LYS A 92 19.49 -1.52 12.07
CA LYS A 92 20.87 -1.03 12.01
C LYS A 92 21.15 0.14 12.99
N GLY A 93 20.14 0.61 13.73
CA GLY A 93 20.27 1.73 14.67
C GLY A 93 20.39 3.12 14.02
N TYR A 94 20.12 3.23 12.71
CA TYR A 94 20.16 4.51 11.99
C TYR A 94 18.92 5.37 12.21
N ILE A 95 17.82 4.74 12.61
CA ILE A 95 16.55 5.39 12.97
C ILE A 95 16.15 4.89 14.36
N ASP A 96 15.74 5.82 15.23
CA ASP A 96 15.23 5.50 16.56
C ASP A 96 13.98 4.61 16.45
N LYS A 97 13.94 3.55 17.27
CA LYS A 97 12.80 2.62 17.35
C LYS A 97 11.47 3.31 17.67
N ASN A 98 11.51 4.47 18.32
CA ASN A 98 10.31 5.26 18.64
C ASN A 98 9.68 5.93 17.41
N HIS A 99 10.43 6.09 16.32
CA HIS A 99 9.98 6.73 15.08
C HIS A 99 9.52 5.74 14.01
N ARG A 100 9.68 4.44 14.23
CA ARG A 100 9.45 3.42 13.20
C ARG A 100 7.99 3.35 12.74
N GLU A 101 7.02 3.44 13.66
CA GLU A 101 5.60 3.40 13.31
C GLU A 101 5.21 4.64 12.51
N ILE A 102 5.67 5.82 12.95
CA ILE A 102 5.37 7.09 12.28
C ILE A 102 6.01 7.10 10.89
N LEU A 103 7.31 6.85 10.80
CA LEU A 103 8.02 6.87 9.52
C LEU A 103 7.47 5.82 8.55
N SER A 104 7.14 4.61 9.05
CA SER A 104 6.49 3.59 8.22
C SER A 104 5.14 4.07 7.70
N ALA A 105 4.31 4.73 8.52
CA ALA A 105 3.03 5.23 8.07
C ALA A 105 3.17 6.33 7.01
N LEU A 106 4.15 7.23 7.20
CA LEU A 106 4.43 8.34 6.28
C LEU A 106 5.07 7.88 4.97
N ALA A 107 5.97 6.89 5.00
CA ALA A 107 6.73 6.43 3.84
C ALA A 107 6.06 5.28 3.05
N ASN A 108 5.02 4.67 3.60
CA ASN A 108 4.43 3.46 3.01
C ASN A 108 3.17 3.79 2.22
N HIS A 109 3.35 4.32 1.02
CA HIS A 109 2.32 4.66 0.04
C HIS A 109 2.32 3.68 -1.13
N PHE A 110 1.25 3.68 -1.92
CA PHE A 110 1.31 3.07 -3.26
C PHE A 110 2.22 3.90 -4.17
N SER A 111 2.88 3.24 -5.12
CA SER A 111 3.79 3.93 -6.06
C SER A 111 3.03 4.85 -7.01
N LEU A 112 3.68 5.94 -7.43
CA LEU A 112 3.11 6.88 -8.40
C LEU A 112 2.58 6.18 -9.67
N PRO A 113 3.32 5.28 -10.31
CA PRO A 113 2.82 4.57 -11.49
C PRO A 113 1.55 3.77 -11.18
N PHE A 114 1.48 3.03 -10.06
CA PHE A 114 0.29 2.27 -9.67
C PHE A 114 -0.93 3.18 -9.48
N ILE A 115 -0.76 4.32 -8.81
CA ILE A 115 -1.86 5.26 -8.59
C ILE A 115 -2.36 5.81 -9.94
N ILE A 116 -1.46 6.28 -10.81
CA ILE A 116 -1.82 6.90 -12.08
C ILE A 116 -2.40 5.89 -13.06
N THR A 117 -1.70 4.77 -13.30
CA THR A 117 -2.11 3.81 -14.32
C THR A 117 -3.30 2.98 -13.88
N TYR A 118 -3.18 2.29 -12.76
CA TYR A 118 -4.22 1.38 -12.30
C TYR A 118 -5.41 2.12 -11.70
N ALA A 119 -5.18 2.90 -10.62
CA ALA A 119 -6.31 3.45 -9.87
C ALA A 119 -7.03 4.57 -10.61
N LEU A 120 -6.30 5.58 -11.10
CA LEU A 120 -6.91 6.75 -11.73
C LEU A 120 -7.32 6.48 -13.18
N SER A 121 -6.41 5.97 -14.02
CA SER A 121 -6.70 5.82 -15.46
C SER A 121 -7.55 4.60 -15.77
N GLU A 122 -7.20 3.40 -15.28
CA GLU A 122 -7.92 2.17 -15.65
C GLU A 122 -9.23 2.01 -14.89
N GLN A 123 -9.21 2.23 -13.55
CA GLN A 123 -10.39 1.96 -12.73
C GLN A 123 -11.34 3.15 -12.66
N LEU A 124 -10.84 4.36 -12.41
CA LEU A 124 -11.66 5.56 -12.30
C LEU A 124 -11.87 6.27 -13.63
N ASN A 125 -11.23 5.84 -14.75
CA ASN A 125 -11.30 6.50 -16.06
C ASN A 125 -10.99 8.01 -15.99
N ILE A 126 -10.01 8.39 -15.16
CA ILE A 126 -9.52 9.77 -15.03
C ILE A 126 -8.29 9.89 -15.94
N CYS A 127 -8.38 10.78 -16.96
CA CYS A 127 -7.32 11.01 -17.94
C CYS A 127 -6.64 12.37 -17.82
N SER A 128 -7.09 13.21 -16.87
CA SER A 128 -6.58 14.57 -16.69
C SER A 128 -6.55 14.97 -15.22
N HIS A 129 -5.85 16.07 -14.91
CA HIS A 129 -5.80 16.65 -13.55
C HIS A 129 -5.32 15.68 -12.46
N TYR A 130 -4.41 14.75 -12.79
CA TYR A 130 -3.84 13.80 -11.83
C TYR A 130 -3.24 14.48 -10.59
N SER A 131 -2.75 15.72 -10.74
CA SER A 131 -2.16 16.51 -9.67
C SER A 131 -3.09 16.68 -8.45
N ILE A 132 -4.39 16.86 -8.68
CA ILE A 132 -5.39 17.01 -7.61
C ILE A 132 -5.37 15.78 -6.70
N TYR A 133 -5.43 14.59 -7.27
CA TYR A 133 -5.47 13.32 -6.56
C TYR A 133 -4.13 12.99 -5.89
N LEU A 134 -3.02 13.26 -6.59
CA LEU A 134 -1.68 13.04 -6.06
C LEU A 134 -1.38 13.98 -4.89
N VAL A 135 -1.74 15.26 -5.01
CA VAL A 135 -1.61 16.21 -3.90
C VAL A 135 -2.45 15.78 -2.72
N SER A 136 -3.71 15.36 -2.96
CA SER A 136 -4.59 14.86 -1.89
C SER A 136 -4.00 13.67 -1.16
N LEU A 137 -3.32 12.75 -1.86
CA LEU A 137 -2.72 11.56 -1.26
C LEU A 137 -1.41 11.83 -0.53
N TYR A 138 -0.53 12.67 -1.10
CA TYR A 138 0.83 12.83 -0.57
C TYR A 138 1.01 14.03 0.35
N LEU A 139 0.18 15.08 0.24
CA LEU A 139 0.33 16.28 1.08
C LEU A 139 0.18 15.99 2.59
N PRO A 140 -0.78 15.17 3.07
CA PRO A 140 -0.87 14.83 4.48
C PRO A 140 0.40 14.16 5.01
N SER A 141 0.98 13.23 4.25
CA SER A 141 2.23 12.56 4.64
C SER A 141 3.44 13.49 4.58
N ALA A 142 3.48 14.41 3.61
CA ALA A 142 4.55 15.41 3.50
C ALA A 142 4.55 16.36 4.71
N ILE A 143 3.38 16.85 5.11
CA ILE A 143 3.22 17.67 6.32
C ILE A 143 3.66 16.89 7.57
N GLY A 144 3.22 15.62 7.69
CA GLY A 144 3.65 14.74 8.77
C GLY A 144 5.16 14.52 8.80
N MET A 145 5.80 14.39 7.63
CA MET A 145 7.25 14.23 7.52
C MET A 145 8.00 15.51 7.93
N ILE A 146 7.54 16.67 7.49
CA ILE A 146 8.10 17.98 7.90
C ILE A 146 7.99 18.15 9.43
N ALA A 147 6.83 17.86 10.00
CA ALA A 147 6.62 17.91 11.46
C ALA A 147 7.57 16.96 12.19
N MET A 148 7.72 15.73 11.72
CA MET A 148 8.63 14.73 12.28
C MET A 148 10.09 15.18 12.25
N LEU A 149 10.55 15.76 11.12
CA LEU A 149 11.91 16.29 10.99
C LEU A 149 12.15 17.50 11.92
N SER A 150 11.17 18.38 12.06
CA SER A 150 11.26 19.56 12.93
C SER A 150 11.41 19.18 14.40
N ILE A 151 10.66 18.17 14.87
CA ILE A 151 10.73 17.67 16.25
C ILE A 151 12.08 17.00 16.54
N ASN A 152 12.68 16.35 15.53
CA ASN A 152 13.90 15.56 15.69
C ASN A 152 15.19 16.33 15.37
N LYS A 153 15.10 17.63 15.10
CA LYS A 153 16.24 18.47 14.67
C LYS A 153 17.46 18.42 15.60
N ASN A 154 17.25 18.15 16.90
CA ASN A 154 18.28 18.17 17.93
C ASN A 154 18.73 16.78 18.43
N LYS A 155 18.17 15.67 17.90
CA LYS A 155 18.60 14.34 18.32
C LYS A 155 19.72 13.83 17.39
N SER A 156 20.95 14.04 17.81
CA SER A 156 22.12 13.38 17.22
C SER A 156 22.06 11.89 17.60
N LEU A 157 21.76 11.03 16.63
CA LEU A 157 21.93 9.58 16.82
C LEU A 157 23.44 9.30 16.75
N THR A 158 23.94 8.56 17.74
CA THR A 158 25.37 8.42 18.06
C THR A 158 26.14 7.43 17.19
N GLN A 159 25.49 6.70 16.29
CA GLN A 159 26.19 5.73 15.46
C GLN A 159 26.63 6.38 14.13
N LYS A 160 27.95 6.51 13.98
CA LYS A 160 28.55 6.82 12.67
C LYS A 160 28.36 5.61 11.75
N ILE A 161 27.76 5.83 10.61
CA ILE A 161 27.69 4.81 9.55
C ILE A 161 29.13 4.59 9.05
N PRO A 162 29.68 3.37 9.16
CA PRO A 162 31.02 3.12 8.66
C PRO A 162 31.04 3.35 7.14
N ALA A 163 31.90 4.22 6.66
CA ALA A 163 32.08 4.47 5.24
C ALA A 163 32.73 3.25 4.59
N GLN A 164 31.95 2.35 4.06
CA GLN A 164 32.42 1.28 3.18
C GLN A 164 32.14 1.70 1.74
N GLY A 165 33.14 1.54 0.86
CA GLY A 165 33.00 1.94 -0.54
C GLY A 165 31.85 1.22 -1.25
N PHE A 166 31.32 1.86 -2.28
CA PHE A 166 30.34 1.25 -3.19
C PHE A 166 30.89 -0.06 -3.76
N LYS A 167 30.19 -1.16 -3.55
CA LYS A 167 30.52 -2.47 -4.10
C LYS A 167 29.31 -2.99 -4.88
N LEU A 168 29.45 -3.10 -6.19
CA LEU A 168 28.50 -3.79 -7.05
C LEU A 168 29.24 -4.98 -7.68
N ASN A 169 28.74 -6.19 -7.44
CA ASN A 169 29.20 -7.41 -8.10
C ASN A 169 27.99 -8.25 -8.52
N MET A 170 28.19 -9.24 -9.38
CA MET A 170 27.09 -10.09 -9.87
C MET A 170 26.35 -10.80 -8.74
N GLN A 171 27.03 -11.19 -7.66
CA GLN A 171 26.38 -11.81 -6.50
C GLN A 171 25.36 -10.88 -5.82
N ILE A 172 25.68 -9.58 -5.74
CA ILE A 172 24.73 -8.57 -5.20
C ILE A 172 23.53 -8.40 -6.13
N VAL A 173 23.77 -8.43 -7.45
CA VAL A 173 22.69 -8.33 -8.45
C VAL A 173 21.77 -9.54 -8.35
N ASP A 174 22.32 -10.76 -8.35
CA ASP A 174 21.55 -12.00 -8.23
C ASP A 174 20.76 -12.05 -6.91
N ALA A 175 21.41 -11.68 -5.80
CA ALA A 175 20.73 -11.58 -4.50
C ALA A 175 19.61 -10.51 -4.50
N GLY A 176 19.81 -9.40 -5.20
CA GLY A 176 18.79 -8.35 -5.36
C GLY A 176 17.57 -8.83 -6.13
N ILE A 177 17.79 -9.57 -7.23
CA ILE A 177 16.74 -10.19 -8.04
C ILE A 177 15.95 -11.22 -7.20
N MET A 178 16.66 -12.15 -6.54
CA MET A 178 16.02 -13.19 -5.73
C MET A 178 15.18 -12.59 -4.58
N LYS A 179 15.69 -11.58 -3.87
CA LYS A 179 14.93 -10.86 -2.85
C LYS A 179 13.73 -10.10 -3.44
N GLY A 180 13.85 -9.62 -4.69
CA GLY A 180 12.75 -9.02 -5.44
C GLY A 180 11.61 -10.02 -5.64
N PHE A 181 11.92 -11.19 -6.18
CA PHE A 181 10.94 -12.29 -6.35
C PHE A 181 10.32 -12.71 -5.03
N GLU A 182 11.11 -12.93 -3.99
CA GLU A 182 10.60 -13.31 -2.67
C GLU A 182 9.58 -12.28 -2.14
N THR A 183 9.89 -11.00 -2.28
CA THR A 183 8.99 -9.91 -1.87
C THR A 183 7.68 -9.94 -2.64
N LEU A 184 7.73 -10.13 -3.96
CA LEU A 184 6.56 -10.13 -4.83
C LEU A 184 5.70 -11.39 -4.67
N ILE A 185 6.31 -12.56 -4.45
CA ILE A 185 5.58 -13.80 -4.17
C ILE A 185 4.83 -13.69 -2.83
N LYS A 186 5.47 -13.12 -1.80
CA LYS A 186 4.77 -12.82 -0.54
C LYS A 186 3.60 -11.87 -0.74
N LEU A 187 3.78 -10.82 -1.54
CA LEU A 187 2.72 -9.88 -1.89
C LEU A 187 1.56 -10.59 -2.60
N CYS A 188 1.84 -11.46 -3.56
CA CYS A 188 0.84 -12.29 -4.23
C CYS A 188 0.02 -13.12 -3.22
N GLY A 189 0.69 -13.80 -2.29
CA GLY A 189 0.03 -14.58 -1.25
C GLY A 189 -0.94 -13.76 -0.39
N TYR A 190 -0.54 -12.55 -0.01
CA TYR A 190 -1.41 -11.63 0.73
C TYR A 190 -2.59 -11.16 -0.12
N ILE A 191 -2.37 -10.77 -1.38
CA ILE A 191 -3.45 -10.34 -2.27
C ILE A 191 -4.47 -11.46 -2.44
N VAL A 192 -4.02 -12.68 -2.72
CA VAL A 192 -4.91 -13.85 -2.89
C VAL A 192 -5.70 -14.12 -1.61
N LEU A 193 -5.02 -14.19 -0.46
CA LEU A 193 -5.68 -14.44 0.83
C LEU A 193 -6.74 -13.37 1.14
N PHE A 194 -6.37 -12.11 1.03
CA PHE A 194 -7.29 -11.01 1.36
C PHE A 194 -8.34 -10.76 0.27
N SER A 195 -8.13 -11.20 -0.97
CA SER A 195 -9.18 -11.25 -1.99
C SER A 195 -10.30 -12.22 -1.63
N ILE A 196 -9.96 -13.35 -1.00
CA ILE A 196 -10.94 -14.29 -0.47
C ILE A 196 -11.66 -13.68 0.74
N VAL A 197 -10.90 -13.14 1.70
CA VAL A 197 -11.44 -12.54 2.92
C VAL A 197 -12.36 -11.34 2.61
N SER A 198 -12.06 -10.55 1.57
CA SER A 198 -12.87 -9.39 1.17
C SER A 198 -14.30 -9.75 0.75
N ARG A 199 -14.56 -11.02 0.40
CA ARG A 199 -15.91 -11.50 0.05
C ARG A 199 -16.73 -11.95 1.25
N ILE A 200 -16.12 -12.14 2.41
CA ILE A 200 -16.84 -12.59 3.63
C ILE A 200 -17.97 -11.63 4.03
N PRO A 201 -17.79 -10.29 4.07
CA PRO A 201 -18.88 -9.39 4.44
C PRO A 201 -20.11 -9.53 3.53
N GLN A 202 -19.91 -9.66 2.22
CA GLN A 202 -20.99 -9.89 1.25
C GLN A 202 -21.74 -11.19 1.53
N THR A 203 -20.97 -12.27 1.76
CA THR A 203 -21.56 -13.60 2.05
C THR A 203 -22.38 -13.60 3.33
N ILE A 204 -21.90 -12.88 4.38
CA ILE A 204 -22.64 -12.72 5.64
C ILE A 204 -23.92 -11.90 5.41
N ALA A 205 -23.83 -10.77 4.70
CA ALA A 205 -24.98 -9.92 4.42
C ALA A 205 -26.07 -10.66 3.63
N GLN A 206 -25.68 -11.45 2.63
CA GLN A 206 -26.59 -12.29 1.85
C GLN A 206 -27.29 -13.37 2.71
N LYS A 207 -26.54 -14.02 3.62
CA LYS A 207 -27.13 -15.05 4.51
C LYS A 207 -28.05 -14.47 5.59
N ALA A 208 -27.73 -13.26 6.07
CA ALA A 208 -28.52 -12.60 7.09
C ALA A 208 -29.77 -11.89 6.52
N ASP A 209 -30.01 -12.03 5.20
CA ASP A 209 -31.10 -11.34 4.47
C ASP A 209 -31.08 -9.82 4.73
N CYS A 210 -29.87 -9.28 4.98
CA CYS A 210 -29.67 -7.87 5.25
C CYS A 210 -29.77 -7.06 3.95
N ASN A 211 -30.70 -6.12 3.87
CA ASN A 211 -30.85 -5.17 2.75
C ASN A 211 -29.70 -4.13 2.66
N MET A 212 -28.45 -4.52 2.96
CA MET A 212 -27.27 -3.64 2.94
C MET A 212 -26.11 -4.20 2.10
N PRO A 213 -26.31 -4.58 0.82
CA PRO A 213 -25.24 -5.12 -0.01
C PRO A 213 -24.11 -4.08 -0.22
N LEU A 214 -24.46 -2.81 -0.33
CA LEU A 214 -23.50 -1.72 -0.57
C LEU A 214 -22.49 -1.56 0.59
N SER A 215 -22.96 -1.61 1.85
CA SER A 215 -22.06 -1.51 3.01
C SER A 215 -21.12 -2.71 3.11
N ALA A 216 -21.61 -3.90 2.80
CA ALA A 216 -20.81 -5.12 2.78
C ALA A 216 -19.70 -5.06 1.71
N ASP A 217 -20.00 -4.51 0.54
CA ASP A 217 -19.04 -4.29 -0.54
C ASP A 217 -17.95 -3.29 -0.14
N ILE A 218 -18.35 -2.16 0.47
CA ILE A 218 -17.41 -1.15 0.97
C ILE A 218 -16.51 -1.74 2.06
N ILE A 219 -17.07 -2.46 3.03
CA ILE A 219 -16.28 -3.13 4.08
C ILE A 219 -15.31 -4.14 3.44
N GLY A 220 -15.79 -4.95 2.50
CA GLY A 220 -14.96 -5.90 1.74
C GLY A 220 -13.79 -5.23 1.03
N ALA A 221 -14.02 -4.06 0.42
CA ALA A 221 -13.00 -3.29 -0.28
C ALA A 221 -11.82 -2.87 0.63
N PHE A 222 -12.07 -2.62 1.91
CA PHE A 222 -11.01 -2.25 2.86
C PHE A 222 -10.12 -3.42 3.31
N PHE A 223 -10.47 -4.66 3.01
CA PHE A 223 -9.58 -5.80 3.29
C PHE A 223 -8.40 -5.87 2.32
N GLU A 224 -8.62 -5.62 1.02
CA GLU A 224 -7.57 -5.65 0.01
C GLU A 224 -7.76 -4.48 -0.98
N THR A 225 -6.83 -3.54 -0.98
CA THR A 225 -6.99 -2.26 -1.68
C THR A 225 -7.09 -2.41 -3.20
N THR A 226 -6.35 -3.32 -3.82
CA THR A 226 -6.31 -3.42 -5.28
C THR A 226 -7.65 -3.93 -5.83
N ASN A 227 -8.19 -5.00 -5.25
CA ASN A 227 -9.54 -5.47 -5.54
C ASN A 227 -10.60 -4.46 -5.07
N GLY A 228 -10.35 -3.83 -3.91
CA GLY A 228 -11.24 -2.84 -3.32
C GLY A 228 -11.51 -1.65 -4.23
N ILE A 229 -10.50 -1.14 -4.92
CA ILE A 229 -10.67 -0.09 -5.93
C ILE A 229 -11.60 -0.58 -7.05
N GLY A 230 -11.38 -1.80 -7.56
CA GLY A 230 -12.25 -2.40 -8.58
C GLY A 230 -13.69 -2.58 -8.11
N ILE A 231 -13.89 -3.03 -6.85
CA ILE A 231 -15.22 -3.16 -6.24
C ILE A 231 -15.89 -1.79 -6.19
N VAL A 232 -15.25 -0.77 -5.61
CA VAL A 232 -15.79 0.59 -5.47
C VAL A 232 -16.16 1.20 -6.82
N CYS A 233 -15.32 1.03 -7.84
CA CYS A 233 -15.60 1.53 -9.19
C CYS A 233 -16.76 0.80 -9.89
N GLY A 234 -17.06 -0.42 -9.48
CA GLY A 234 -18.21 -1.20 -9.98
C GLY A 234 -19.54 -0.91 -9.27
N LEU A 235 -19.54 -0.15 -8.16
CA LEU A 235 -20.75 0.18 -7.43
C LEU A 235 -21.60 1.23 -8.14
N CYS A 236 -22.93 1.12 -8.03
CA CYS A 236 -23.88 2.13 -8.50
C CYS A 236 -23.96 3.30 -7.51
N ILE A 237 -22.89 4.07 -7.38
CA ILE A 237 -22.79 5.24 -6.48
C ILE A 237 -22.33 6.46 -7.28
N PRO A 238 -22.58 7.69 -6.77
CA PRO A 238 -22.09 8.91 -7.42
C PRO A 238 -20.59 8.88 -7.63
N ARG A 239 -20.15 9.35 -8.81
CA ARG A 239 -18.72 9.33 -9.21
C ARG A 239 -17.80 9.99 -8.17
N THR A 240 -18.24 11.12 -7.60
CA THR A 240 -17.48 11.82 -6.54
C THR A 240 -17.25 10.91 -5.34
N LEU A 241 -18.27 10.16 -4.93
CA LEU A 241 -18.16 9.21 -3.81
C LEU A 241 -17.20 8.06 -4.15
N SER A 242 -17.26 7.52 -5.37
CA SER A 242 -16.30 6.50 -5.83
C SER A 242 -14.86 7.01 -5.78
N ILE A 243 -14.62 8.25 -6.22
CA ILE A 243 -13.29 8.88 -6.17
C ILE A 243 -12.82 9.00 -4.71
N VAL A 244 -13.65 9.54 -3.83
CA VAL A 244 -13.30 9.74 -2.41
C VAL A 244 -13.01 8.40 -1.72
N LEU A 245 -13.81 7.37 -1.98
CA LEU A 245 -13.57 6.02 -1.44
C LEU A 245 -12.27 5.41 -1.99
N CYS A 246 -11.97 5.59 -3.26
CA CYS A 246 -10.68 5.14 -3.83
C CYS A 246 -9.49 5.89 -3.21
N ILE A 247 -9.59 7.20 -2.97
CA ILE A 247 -8.58 7.97 -2.25
C ILE A 247 -8.43 7.47 -0.81
N ALA A 248 -9.56 7.16 -0.13
CA ALA A 248 -9.52 6.55 1.20
C ALA A 248 -8.75 5.22 1.20
N LEU A 249 -9.06 4.32 0.26
CA LEU A 249 -8.39 3.02 0.11
C LEU A 249 -6.91 3.18 -0.19
N LEU A 250 -6.53 4.05 -1.11
CA LEU A 250 -5.12 4.31 -1.48
C LEU A 250 -4.32 4.90 -0.32
N SER A 251 -4.89 5.81 0.45
CA SER A 251 -4.21 6.43 1.59
C SER A 251 -4.14 5.49 2.79
N PHE A 252 -5.23 4.77 3.10
CA PHE A 252 -5.29 3.82 4.22
C PHE A 252 -4.45 2.56 3.96
N GLY A 253 -4.52 2.00 2.76
CA GLY A 253 -3.76 0.83 2.32
C GLY A 253 -4.41 -0.52 2.60
N GLY A 254 -5.60 -0.55 3.22
CA GLY A 254 -6.33 -1.80 3.52
C GLY A 254 -5.68 -2.69 4.59
N VAL A 255 -6.43 -3.68 5.05
CA VAL A 255 -5.99 -4.63 6.09
C VAL A 255 -4.81 -5.48 5.60
N SER A 256 -4.81 -5.89 4.34
CA SER A 256 -3.73 -6.64 3.70
C SER A 256 -2.38 -5.95 3.87
N CYS A 257 -2.29 -4.65 3.52
CA CYS A 257 -1.07 -3.86 3.67
C CYS A 257 -0.63 -3.70 5.13
N MET A 258 -1.58 -3.63 6.07
CA MET A 258 -1.28 -3.53 7.50
C MET A 258 -0.63 -4.81 8.04
N VAL A 259 -1.19 -5.97 7.69
CA VAL A 259 -0.66 -7.28 8.07
C VAL A 259 0.72 -7.50 7.44
N GLN A 260 0.90 -7.13 6.17
CA GLN A 260 2.20 -7.19 5.50
C GLN A 260 3.23 -6.28 6.18
N THR A 261 2.87 -5.03 6.50
CA THR A 261 3.75 -4.12 7.24
C THR A 261 4.15 -4.72 8.58
N LYS A 262 3.21 -5.28 9.34
CA LYS A 262 3.53 -5.97 10.61
C LYS A 262 4.48 -7.13 10.41
N SER A 263 4.34 -7.89 9.33
CA SER A 263 5.22 -9.03 9.04
C SER A 263 6.67 -8.61 8.73
N ILE A 264 6.89 -7.41 8.17
CA ILE A 264 8.22 -6.84 7.92
C ILE A 264 8.92 -6.51 9.25
N PHE A 265 8.17 -6.06 10.25
CA PHE A 265 8.67 -5.68 11.56
C PHE A 265 8.62 -6.81 12.61
N ARG A 266 8.75 -8.09 12.19
CA ARG A 266 8.76 -9.22 13.13
C ARG A 266 9.77 -8.99 14.25
N ASP A 267 9.39 -9.35 15.46
CA ASP A 267 10.24 -9.34 16.68
C ASP A 267 10.85 -7.99 17.07
N THR A 268 10.41 -6.90 16.46
CA THR A 268 10.92 -5.55 16.73
C THR A 268 10.12 -4.77 17.77
N GLY A 269 9.00 -5.33 18.26
CA GLY A 269 8.06 -4.62 19.14
C GLY A 269 7.25 -3.53 18.42
N PHE A 270 7.07 -3.63 17.08
CA PHE A 270 6.26 -2.70 16.27
C PHE A 270 4.80 -2.69 16.74
N ARG A 271 4.30 -1.50 17.04
CA ARG A 271 2.93 -1.28 17.55
C ARG A 271 1.97 -1.02 16.42
N LEU A 272 1.36 -2.09 15.89
CA LEU A 272 0.48 -2.02 14.72
C LEU A 272 -0.67 -1.00 14.89
N TYR A 273 -1.25 -0.88 16.10
CA TYR A 273 -2.35 0.06 16.34
C TYR A 273 -1.97 1.52 16.07
N ARG A 274 -0.71 1.92 16.40
CA ARG A 274 -0.22 3.29 16.11
C ARG A 274 -0.10 3.54 14.61
N TYR A 275 0.41 2.55 13.89
CA TYR A 275 0.47 2.60 12.43
C TYR A 275 -0.93 2.75 11.82
N ILE A 276 -1.90 1.93 12.27
CA ILE A 276 -3.29 1.98 11.81
C ILE A 276 -3.92 3.35 12.07
N LEU A 277 -3.78 3.89 13.29
CA LEU A 277 -4.32 5.21 13.63
C LEU A 277 -3.75 6.33 12.76
N LEU A 278 -2.44 6.30 12.50
CA LEU A 278 -1.79 7.28 11.62
C LEU A 278 -2.30 7.15 10.18
N LYS A 279 -2.40 5.93 9.65
CA LYS A 279 -2.93 5.69 8.30
C LYS A 279 -4.40 6.11 8.19
N ALA A 280 -5.22 5.87 9.22
CA ALA A 280 -6.60 6.33 9.27
C ALA A 280 -6.69 7.87 9.27
N ALA A 281 -5.89 8.54 10.11
CA ALA A 281 -5.84 10.00 10.13
C ALA A 281 -5.41 10.59 8.77
N MET A 282 -4.38 10.01 8.15
CA MET A 282 -3.93 10.42 6.81
C MET A 282 -5.01 10.19 5.76
N SER A 283 -5.74 9.08 5.83
CA SER A 283 -6.84 8.76 4.92
C SER A 283 -7.96 9.79 5.02
N ILE A 284 -8.36 10.16 6.24
CA ILE A 284 -9.37 11.21 6.46
C ILE A 284 -8.90 12.55 5.88
N LEU A 285 -7.66 12.95 6.15
CA LEU A 285 -7.10 14.20 5.62
C LEU A 285 -7.02 14.18 4.09
N SER A 286 -6.63 13.04 3.49
CA SER A 286 -6.59 12.87 2.04
C SER A 286 -7.97 13.00 1.40
N CYS A 287 -9.01 12.41 2.02
CA CYS A 287 -10.39 12.55 1.55
C CYS A 287 -10.87 14.00 1.63
N LEU A 288 -10.64 14.67 2.75
CA LEU A 288 -11.03 16.08 2.92
C LEU A 288 -10.34 16.97 1.89
N LEU A 289 -9.03 16.80 1.69
CA LEU A 289 -8.28 17.54 0.67
C LEU A 289 -8.78 17.24 -0.74
N CYS A 290 -9.10 15.99 -1.04
CA CYS A 290 -9.64 15.62 -2.34
C CYS A 290 -10.97 16.33 -2.62
N ILE A 291 -11.89 16.35 -1.64
CA ILE A 291 -13.17 17.04 -1.75
C ILE A 291 -12.96 18.55 -1.95
N ILE A 292 -12.11 19.18 -1.14
CA ILE A 292 -11.82 20.62 -1.21
C ILE A 292 -11.22 20.98 -2.57
N LEU A 293 -10.19 20.26 -3.01
CA LEU A 293 -9.52 20.54 -4.27
C LEU A 293 -10.43 20.28 -5.48
N PHE A 294 -11.30 19.27 -5.38
CA PHE A 294 -12.29 18.99 -6.42
C PHE A 294 -13.27 20.16 -6.57
N HIS A 295 -13.78 20.74 -5.47
CA HIS A 295 -14.70 21.88 -5.50
C HIS A 295 -14.06 23.21 -5.94
N ILE A 296 -12.72 23.35 -5.76
CA ILE A 296 -12.03 24.61 -6.11
C ILE A 296 -11.57 24.59 -7.57
N LEU A 297 -11.18 23.42 -8.11
CA LEU A 297 -10.43 23.31 -9.36
C LEU A 297 -11.24 22.65 -10.50
N ILE A 298 -12.36 22.03 -10.19
CA ILE A 298 -13.28 21.40 -11.15
C ILE A 298 -14.71 21.88 -10.93
#